data_c11f2d47885cdd32f4e59bd7c372b7f5
#
_entry.id   c11f2d47885cdd32f4e59bd7c372b7f5
#
_cell.length_a   1.000
_cell.length_b   1.000
_cell.length_c   1.000
_cell.angle_alpha   90.00
_cell.angle_beta   90.00
_cell.angle_gamma   90.00
#
_symmetry.space_group_name_H-M   'P 1'
#
loop_
_entity.id
_entity.type
_entity.pdbx_description
1 polymer ?
#
loop_
_entity_poly.entity_id
_entity_poly.type
_entity_poly.pdbx_seq_one_letter_code
_entity_poly.pdbx_strand_id
1 'polypeptide(L)'
;MNKVTKTLATICFYLILAALVSAIISDIIILNQQLLGFIFATIASVVVFFFAIFLMLVSIILIFGIYVLGSNGFWPLAWANNTFNSIMNDYQVTQGQLDDLFIIRIILLVVCITAFVIAVIAKIRIKIEKKKDPTIKVGHYRGFATAGMVLSILGTLSSIGIAFILTSLR
;
A
#
# COMPACT_ATOMS: atom_id res chain seq x y z
N MET A 1 -31.74 -10.74 -1.62
CA MET A 1 -30.70 -9.67 -1.72
C MET A 1 -30.87 -8.93 -3.04
N ASN A 2 -30.89 -7.61 -3.00
CA ASN A 2 -31.08 -6.75 -4.17
C ASN A 2 -29.95 -6.96 -5.20
N LYS A 3 -30.26 -6.89 -6.50
CA LYS A 3 -29.30 -7.01 -7.61
C LYS A 3 -28.17 -5.99 -7.48
N VAL A 4 -28.48 -4.74 -7.11
CA VAL A 4 -27.48 -3.67 -6.92
C VAL A 4 -26.47 -4.01 -5.83
N THR A 5 -26.93 -4.57 -4.71
CA THR A 5 -26.01 -4.95 -3.60
C THR A 5 -25.08 -6.10 -3.99
N LYS A 6 -25.59 -7.08 -4.75
CA LYS A 6 -24.76 -8.16 -5.31
C LYS A 6 -23.68 -7.59 -6.23
N THR A 7 -24.09 -6.74 -7.17
CA THR A 7 -23.17 -6.12 -8.14
C THR A 7 -22.10 -5.28 -7.46
N LEU A 8 -22.44 -4.44 -6.47
CA LEU A 8 -21.46 -3.63 -5.73
C LEU A 8 -20.42 -4.50 -5.00
N ALA A 9 -20.86 -5.57 -4.32
CA ALA A 9 -19.95 -6.47 -3.62
C ALA A 9 -19.00 -7.21 -4.58
N THR A 10 -19.48 -7.58 -5.76
CA THR A 10 -18.67 -8.24 -6.79
C THR A 10 -17.70 -7.26 -7.44
N ILE A 11 -18.17 -6.07 -7.81
CA ILE A 11 -17.34 -5.04 -8.46
C ILE A 11 -16.20 -4.61 -7.56
N CYS A 12 -16.43 -4.33 -6.27
CA CYS A 12 -15.34 -3.87 -5.40
C CYS A 12 -14.21 -4.90 -5.30
N PHE A 13 -14.54 -6.18 -5.25
CA PHE A 13 -13.54 -7.25 -5.17
C PHE A 13 -12.73 -7.38 -6.47
N TYR A 14 -13.40 -7.47 -7.61
CA TYR A 14 -12.71 -7.63 -8.89
C TYR A 14 -11.97 -6.37 -9.32
N LEU A 15 -12.48 -5.19 -9.01
CA LEU A 15 -11.82 -3.91 -9.29
C LEU A 15 -10.46 -3.83 -8.59
N ILE A 16 -10.43 -4.12 -7.28
CA ILE A 16 -9.17 -4.06 -6.52
C ILE A 16 -8.22 -5.18 -6.93
N LEU A 17 -8.72 -6.38 -7.19
CA LEU A 17 -7.90 -7.48 -7.65
C LEU A 17 -7.23 -7.17 -9.00
N ALA A 18 -8.02 -6.66 -9.96
CA ALA A 18 -7.49 -6.25 -11.27
C ALA A 18 -6.47 -5.12 -11.15
N ALA A 19 -6.71 -4.12 -10.27
CA ALA A 19 -5.78 -3.02 -10.05
C ALA A 19 -4.45 -3.49 -9.45
N LEU A 20 -4.48 -4.38 -8.46
CA LEU A 20 -3.27 -4.93 -7.86
C LEU A 20 -2.47 -5.78 -8.85
N VAL A 21 -3.15 -6.64 -9.61
CA VAL A 21 -2.50 -7.44 -10.66
C VAL A 21 -1.89 -6.55 -11.74
N SER A 22 -2.62 -5.52 -12.21
CA SER A 22 -2.10 -4.57 -13.20
C SER A 22 -0.89 -3.81 -12.69
N ALA A 23 -0.88 -3.40 -11.41
CA ALA A 23 0.27 -2.73 -10.81
C ALA A 23 1.51 -3.64 -10.77
N ILE A 24 1.35 -4.91 -10.38
CA ILE A 24 2.44 -5.88 -10.37
C ILE A 24 2.98 -6.11 -11.80
N ILE A 25 2.10 -6.27 -12.78
CA ILE A 25 2.52 -6.45 -14.19
C ILE A 25 3.27 -5.21 -14.68
N SER A 26 2.79 -4.01 -14.35
CA SER A 26 3.45 -2.76 -14.71
C SER A 26 4.84 -2.65 -14.07
N ASP A 27 4.99 -3.01 -12.79
CA ASP A 27 6.29 -3.03 -12.10
C ASP A 27 7.28 -3.98 -12.81
N ILE A 28 6.80 -5.16 -13.21
CA ILE A 28 7.63 -6.14 -13.96
C ILE A 28 8.06 -5.58 -15.31
N ILE A 29 7.17 -4.90 -16.02
CA ILE A 29 7.49 -4.33 -17.35
C ILE A 29 8.49 -3.17 -17.22
N ILE A 30 8.27 -2.26 -16.27
CA ILE A 30 9.10 -1.04 -16.10
C ILE A 30 10.51 -1.42 -15.60
N LEU A 31 10.58 -2.28 -14.60
CA LEU A 31 11.84 -2.63 -13.95
C LEU A 31 12.56 -3.80 -14.63
N ASN A 32 11.83 -4.68 -15.32
CA ASN A 32 12.37 -5.85 -15.99
C ASN A 32 13.40 -6.60 -15.11
N GLN A 33 14.69 -6.55 -15.49
CA GLN A 33 15.78 -7.20 -14.75
C GLN A 33 16.07 -6.58 -13.39
N GLN A 34 15.66 -5.32 -13.17
CA GLN A 34 15.87 -4.57 -11.93
C GLN A 34 14.76 -4.78 -10.90
N LEU A 35 13.71 -5.55 -11.24
CA LEU A 35 12.57 -5.81 -10.34
C LEU A 35 13.01 -6.39 -8.99
N LEU A 36 13.95 -7.34 -9.01
CA LEU A 36 14.48 -7.93 -7.78
C LEU A 36 15.17 -6.87 -6.91
N GLY A 37 15.97 -5.99 -7.52
CA GLY A 37 16.61 -4.88 -6.83
C GLY A 37 15.60 -3.95 -6.17
N PHE A 38 14.55 -3.57 -6.90
CA PHE A 38 13.47 -2.74 -6.38
C PHE A 38 12.74 -3.40 -5.20
N ILE A 39 12.42 -4.69 -5.29
CA ILE A 39 11.79 -5.45 -4.20
C ILE A 39 12.71 -5.48 -2.98
N PHE A 40 14.00 -5.81 -3.15
CA PHE A 40 14.96 -5.84 -2.07
C PHE A 40 15.17 -4.46 -1.45
N ALA A 41 15.29 -3.40 -2.27
CA ALA A 41 15.42 -2.04 -1.80
C ALA A 41 14.21 -1.63 -0.94
N THR A 42 13.00 -1.93 -1.40
CA THR A 42 11.76 -1.62 -0.67
C THR A 42 11.69 -2.36 0.67
N ILE A 43 11.94 -3.68 0.67
CA ILE A 43 11.92 -4.48 1.89
C ILE A 43 12.99 -4.01 2.87
N ALA A 44 14.23 -3.85 2.41
CA ALA A 44 15.34 -3.39 3.24
C ALA A 44 15.06 -2.02 3.86
N SER A 45 14.54 -1.08 3.08
CA SER A 45 14.19 0.27 3.54
C SER A 45 13.11 0.24 4.61
N VAL A 46 12.07 -0.59 4.44
CA VAL A 46 11.01 -0.76 5.45
C VAL A 46 11.57 -1.34 6.73
N VAL A 47 12.42 -2.37 6.65
CA VAL A 47 13.06 -2.98 7.82
C VAL A 47 13.95 -1.97 8.54
N VAL A 48 14.80 -1.24 7.82
CA VAL A 48 15.68 -0.20 8.38
C VAL A 48 14.87 0.91 9.03
N PHE A 49 13.77 1.35 8.41
CA PHE A 49 12.89 2.37 8.95
C PHE A 49 12.27 1.95 10.29
N PHE A 50 11.70 0.74 10.38
CA PHE A 50 11.12 0.24 11.64
C PHE A 50 12.19 0.01 12.71
N PHE A 51 13.37 -0.51 12.33
CA PHE A 51 14.48 -0.68 13.25
C PHE A 51 14.98 0.67 13.80
N ALA A 52 15.07 1.68 12.94
CA ALA A 52 15.46 3.02 13.33
C ALA A 52 14.43 3.68 14.26
N ILE A 53 13.12 3.50 14.01
CA ILE A 53 12.07 3.94 14.94
C ILE A 53 12.21 3.24 16.29
N PHE A 54 12.45 1.93 16.30
CA PHE A 54 12.66 1.18 17.55
C PHE A 54 13.86 1.72 18.33
N LEU A 55 15.00 1.92 17.68
CA LEU A 55 16.17 2.54 18.31
C LEU A 55 15.89 3.95 18.83
N MET A 56 15.12 4.74 18.09
CA MET A 56 14.68 6.07 18.50
C MET A 56 13.85 6.03 19.77
N LEU A 57 12.88 5.11 19.87
CA LEU A 57 12.06 4.93 21.06
C LEU A 57 12.91 4.49 22.27
N VAL A 58 13.82 3.55 22.08
CA VAL A 58 14.76 3.12 23.13
C VAL A 58 15.66 4.28 23.57
N SER A 59 16.13 5.10 22.64
CA SER A 59 16.98 6.25 22.93
C SER A 59 16.24 7.36 23.68
N ILE A 60 14.94 7.59 23.41
CA ILE A 60 14.11 8.52 24.16
C ILE A 60 14.01 8.10 25.63
N ILE A 61 13.85 6.80 25.89
CA ILE A 61 13.83 6.26 27.25
C ILE A 61 15.17 6.47 27.98
N LEU A 62 16.30 6.48 27.26
CA LEU A 62 17.63 6.63 27.80
C LEU A 62 18.15 8.09 27.82
N ILE A 63 17.31 9.10 27.57
CA ILE A 63 17.66 10.56 27.57
C ILE A 63 18.63 10.94 26.41
N PHE A 64 19.30 10.00 25.78
CA PHE A 64 20.24 10.25 24.68
C PHE A 64 19.55 10.56 23.34
N GLY A 65 18.27 10.19 23.20
CA GLY A 65 17.52 10.30 21.94
C GLY A 65 17.14 11.72 21.54
N ILE A 66 17.02 12.65 22.50
CA ILE A 66 16.64 14.04 22.22
C ILE A 66 17.75 14.74 21.44
N TYR A 67 19.01 14.42 21.72
CA TYR A 67 20.15 15.01 21.02
C TYR A 67 20.28 14.48 19.59
N VAL A 68 20.07 13.18 19.38
CA VAL A 68 20.12 12.56 18.05
C VAL A 68 18.93 12.98 17.17
N LEU A 69 17.75 13.18 17.76
CA LEU A 69 16.57 13.70 17.08
C LEU A 69 16.73 15.14 16.60
N GLY A 70 17.44 15.98 17.35
CA GLY A 70 17.58 17.39 17.03
C GLY A 70 18.63 17.71 15.96
N SER A 71 19.64 16.84 15.76
CA SER A 71 20.77 17.14 14.89
C SER A 71 20.61 16.70 13.43
N ASN A 72 19.82 15.67 13.13
CA ASN A 72 19.75 15.04 11.81
C ASN A 72 18.33 14.94 11.20
N GLY A 73 17.35 15.69 11.69
CA GLY A 73 15.97 15.58 11.24
C GLY A 73 15.35 14.23 11.59
N PHE A 74 14.41 13.76 10.76
CA PHE A 74 13.78 12.44 10.96
C PHE A 74 14.70 11.32 10.43
N TRP A 75 15.77 11.04 11.14
CA TRP A 75 16.83 10.10 10.75
C TRP A 75 16.37 8.67 10.40
N PRO A 76 15.26 8.09 10.95
CA PRO A 76 14.75 6.79 10.47
C PRO A 76 14.41 6.81 8.99
N LEU A 77 13.85 7.91 8.50
CA LEU A 77 13.54 8.10 7.10
C LEU A 77 14.81 8.26 6.26
N ALA A 78 15.78 9.04 6.75
CA ALA A 78 17.06 9.23 6.07
C ALA A 78 17.82 7.89 5.91
N TRP A 79 17.80 7.03 6.92
CA TRP A 79 18.37 5.69 6.85
C TRP A 79 17.66 4.80 5.82
N ALA A 80 16.33 4.79 5.84
CA ALA A 80 15.55 4.03 4.86
C ALA A 80 15.85 4.50 3.42
N ASN A 81 15.91 5.81 3.19
CA ASN A 81 16.23 6.38 1.89
C ASN A 81 17.65 6.04 1.43
N ASN A 82 18.64 6.18 2.32
CA ASN A 82 20.02 5.84 1.98
C ASN A 82 20.15 4.36 1.61
N THR A 83 19.47 3.47 2.35
CA THR A 83 19.47 2.03 2.05
C THR A 83 18.81 1.77 0.71
N PHE A 84 17.67 2.41 0.44
CA PHE A 84 16.97 2.29 -0.83
C PHE A 84 17.85 2.76 -2.00
N ASN A 85 18.42 3.96 -1.88
CA ASN A 85 19.30 4.54 -2.91
C ASN A 85 20.54 3.69 -3.18
N SER A 86 21.18 3.17 -2.14
CA SER A 86 22.35 2.31 -2.30
C SER A 86 22.01 1.06 -3.14
N ILE A 87 20.92 0.36 -2.78
CA ILE A 87 20.50 -0.83 -3.51
C ILE A 87 20.05 -0.48 -4.93
N MET A 88 19.30 0.62 -5.11
CA MET A 88 18.81 1.02 -6.44
C MET A 88 19.96 1.43 -7.38
N ASN A 89 21.01 2.08 -6.86
CA ASN A 89 22.20 2.41 -7.64
C ASN A 89 22.94 1.15 -8.11
N ASP A 90 23.02 0.13 -7.27
CA ASP A 90 23.65 -1.16 -7.64
C ASP A 90 22.88 -1.84 -8.82
N TYR A 91 21.58 -1.62 -8.93
CA TYR A 91 20.74 -2.16 -10.01
C TYR A 91 20.55 -1.19 -11.19
N GLN A 92 21.18 -0.01 -11.18
CA GLN A 92 21.15 1.00 -12.26
C GLN A 92 19.74 1.39 -12.70
N VAL A 93 18.82 1.59 -11.75
CA VAL A 93 17.46 2.05 -12.03
C VAL A 93 17.48 3.51 -12.46
N THR A 94 16.86 3.83 -13.57
CA THR A 94 16.85 5.17 -14.13
C THR A 94 15.78 6.06 -13.47
N GLN A 95 16.00 7.38 -13.46
CA GLN A 95 15.04 8.34 -12.94
C GLN A 95 13.68 8.25 -13.66
N GLY A 96 13.67 8.01 -14.98
CA GLY A 96 12.42 7.82 -15.73
C GLY A 96 11.61 6.61 -15.25
N GLN A 97 12.26 5.51 -14.90
CA GLN A 97 11.58 4.33 -14.33
C GLN A 97 10.96 4.64 -12.96
N LEU A 98 11.66 5.44 -12.13
CA LEU A 98 11.12 5.87 -10.84
C LEU A 98 9.89 6.76 -10.99
N ASP A 99 9.89 7.66 -11.98
CA ASP A 99 8.77 8.53 -12.30
C ASP A 99 7.54 7.73 -12.76
N ASP A 100 7.73 6.76 -13.64
CA ASP A 100 6.67 5.87 -14.12
C ASP A 100 6.08 5.04 -12.97
N LEU A 101 6.92 4.48 -12.11
CA LEU A 101 6.48 3.76 -10.91
C LEU A 101 5.67 4.67 -9.97
N PHE A 102 6.10 5.91 -9.79
CA PHE A 102 5.39 6.88 -8.95
C PHE A 102 3.98 7.15 -9.49
N ILE A 103 3.84 7.38 -10.80
CA ILE A 103 2.55 7.60 -11.45
C ILE A 103 1.62 6.40 -11.25
N ILE A 104 2.13 5.18 -11.42
CA ILE A 104 1.36 3.95 -11.19
C ILE A 104 0.88 3.87 -9.74
N ARG A 105 1.71 4.24 -8.76
CA ARG A 105 1.31 4.23 -7.34
C ARG A 105 0.21 5.24 -7.04
N ILE A 106 0.23 6.41 -7.66
CA ILE A 106 -0.85 7.40 -7.54
C ILE A 106 -2.17 6.86 -8.14
N ILE A 107 -2.11 6.26 -9.33
CA ILE A 107 -3.29 5.66 -9.96
C ILE A 107 -3.84 4.53 -9.08
N LEU A 108 -2.98 3.62 -8.61
CA LEU A 108 -3.38 2.53 -7.74
C LEU A 108 -4.02 3.03 -6.44
N LEU A 109 -3.48 4.10 -5.85
CA LEU A 109 -4.03 4.73 -4.65
C LEU A 109 -5.47 5.19 -4.86
N VAL A 110 -5.74 5.89 -5.96
CA VAL A 110 -7.09 6.38 -6.31
C VAL A 110 -8.06 5.21 -6.48
N VAL A 111 -7.63 4.15 -7.18
CA VAL A 111 -8.46 2.94 -7.39
C VAL A 111 -8.73 2.22 -6.07
N CYS A 112 -7.72 2.10 -5.19
CA CYS A 112 -7.87 1.48 -3.87
C CYS A 112 -8.89 2.25 -3.00
N ILE A 113 -8.81 3.58 -2.95
CA ILE A 113 -9.75 4.41 -2.21
C ILE A 113 -11.18 4.23 -2.77
N THR A 114 -11.33 4.25 -4.10
CA THR A 114 -12.63 4.05 -4.75
C THR A 114 -13.21 2.67 -4.43
N ALA A 115 -12.41 1.61 -4.55
CA ALA A 115 -12.81 0.26 -4.22
C ALA A 115 -13.19 0.10 -2.73
N PHE A 116 -12.47 0.77 -1.82
CA PHE A 116 -12.78 0.81 -0.41
C PHE A 116 -14.17 1.42 -0.13
N VAL A 117 -14.46 2.57 -0.73
CA VAL A 117 -15.77 3.24 -0.59
C VAL A 117 -16.90 2.33 -1.09
N ILE A 118 -16.73 1.70 -2.26
CA ILE A 118 -17.72 0.77 -2.81
C ILE A 118 -17.90 -0.44 -1.88
N ALA A 119 -16.82 -0.99 -1.31
CA ALA A 119 -16.87 -2.12 -0.39
C ALA A 119 -17.62 -1.77 0.91
N VAL A 120 -17.40 -0.57 1.46
CA VAL A 120 -18.11 -0.07 2.66
C VAL A 120 -19.60 0.07 2.36
N ILE A 121 -19.98 0.68 1.23
CA ILE A 121 -21.38 0.82 0.81
C ILE A 121 -22.04 -0.56 0.65
N ALA A 122 -21.36 -1.50 -0.03
CA ALA A 122 -21.84 -2.87 -0.20
C ALA A 122 -22.08 -3.56 1.15
N LYS A 123 -21.15 -3.42 2.10
CA LYS A 123 -21.25 -4.02 3.44
C LYS A 123 -22.40 -3.45 4.27
N ILE A 124 -22.61 -2.13 4.20
CA ILE A 124 -23.75 -1.46 4.86
C ILE A 124 -25.07 -1.96 4.28
N ARG A 125 -25.20 -2.01 2.93
CA ARG A 125 -26.40 -2.50 2.27
C ARG A 125 -26.70 -3.96 2.60
N ILE A 126 -25.70 -4.83 2.59
CA ILE A 126 -25.84 -6.24 3.01
C ILE A 126 -26.38 -6.34 4.44
N LYS A 127 -25.86 -5.50 5.35
CA LYS A 127 -26.32 -5.49 6.76
C LYS A 127 -27.79 -5.06 6.87
N ILE A 128 -28.21 -4.02 6.12
CA ILE A 128 -29.59 -3.52 6.10
C ILE A 128 -30.55 -4.56 5.53
N GLU A 129 -30.19 -5.18 4.39
CA GLU A 129 -31.04 -6.21 3.77
C GLU A 129 -31.19 -7.45 4.66
N LYS A 130 -30.10 -7.90 5.30
CA LYS A 130 -30.17 -9.01 6.25
C LYS A 130 -31.03 -8.70 7.49
N LYS A 131 -31.06 -7.42 7.92
CA LYS A 131 -31.93 -7.00 9.03
C LYS A 131 -33.41 -7.01 8.64
N LYS A 132 -33.72 -6.69 7.35
CA LYS A 132 -35.11 -6.71 6.83
C LYS A 132 -35.61 -8.12 6.60
N ASP A 133 -34.74 -9.02 6.14
CA ASP A 133 -35.07 -10.42 5.86
C ASP A 133 -33.91 -11.32 6.32
N PRO A 134 -34.04 -11.94 7.52
CA PRO A 134 -33.00 -12.83 8.07
C PRO A 134 -32.75 -14.09 7.24
N THR A 135 -33.66 -14.48 6.37
CA THR A 135 -33.57 -15.72 5.55
C THR A 135 -32.60 -15.57 4.35
N ILE A 136 -32.24 -14.32 3.99
CA ILE A 136 -31.37 -14.05 2.85
C ILE A 136 -29.96 -14.65 3.07
N LYS A 137 -29.56 -15.51 2.12
CA LYS A 137 -28.17 -16.04 2.07
C LYS A 137 -27.20 -14.95 1.58
N VAL A 138 -26.42 -14.38 2.49
CA VAL A 138 -25.47 -13.27 2.20
C VAL A 138 -24.00 -13.66 2.25
N GLY A 139 -23.69 -14.92 2.67
CA GLY A 139 -22.32 -15.34 3.02
C GLY A 139 -21.26 -15.01 1.95
N HIS A 140 -21.51 -15.40 0.70
CA HIS A 140 -20.58 -15.20 -0.42
C HIS A 140 -20.31 -13.72 -0.72
N TYR A 141 -21.36 -12.90 -0.83
CA TYR A 141 -21.22 -11.47 -1.13
C TYR A 141 -20.66 -10.66 0.03
N ARG A 142 -20.92 -11.10 1.27
CA ARG A 142 -20.28 -10.54 2.45
C ARG A 142 -18.79 -10.82 2.45
N GLY A 143 -18.38 -12.01 2.01
CA GLY A 143 -16.99 -12.39 1.80
C GLY A 143 -16.29 -11.46 0.80
N PHE A 144 -16.90 -11.26 -0.37
CA PHE A 144 -16.36 -10.34 -1.40
C PHE A 144 -16.22 -8.91 -0.91
N ALA A 145 -17.24 -8.35 -0.26
CA ALA A 145 -17.17 -6.99 0.28
C ALA A 145 -16.09 -6.86 1.37
N THR A 146 -15.92 -7.88 2.22
CA THR A 146 -14.88 -7.86 3.25
C THR A 146 -13.49 -8.02 2.66
N ALA A 147 -13.29 -8.96 1.74
CA ALA A 147 -12.02 -9.15 1.05
C ALA A 147 -11.64 -7.92 0.22
N GLY A 148 -12.58 -7.32 -0.50
CA GLY A 148 -12.37 -6.07 -1.23
C GLY A 148 -11.94 -4.93 -0.31
N MET A 149 -12.55 -4.80 0.87
CA MET A 149 -12.17 -3.79 1.87
C MET A 149 -10.75 -4.02 2.41
N VAL A 150 -10.40 -5.25 2.78
CA VAL A 150 -9.06 -5.58 3.29
C VAL A 150 -8.00 -5.35 2.23
N LEU A 151 -8.21 -5.85 1.00
CA LEU A 151 -7.29 -5.64 -0.11
C LEU A 151 -7.11 -4.15 -0.46
N SER A 152 -8.19 -3.36 -0.38
CA SER A 152 -8.11 -1.92 -0.61
C SER A 152 -7.27 -1.21 0.46
N ILE A 153 -7.40 -1.58 1.73
CA ILE A 153 -6.56 -1.03 2.81
C ILE A 153 -5.09 -1.39 2.58
N LEU A 154 -4.80 -2.67 2.31
CA LEU A 154 -3.44 -3.12 2.05
C LEU A 154 -2.84 -2.43 0.82
N GLY A 155 -3.60 -2.32 -0.26
CA GLY A 155 -3.18 -1.62 -1.48
C GLY A 155 -2.93 -0.12 -1.24
N THR A 156 -3.76 0.54 -0.44
CA THR A 156 -3.59 1.96 -0.05
C THR A 156 -2.31 2.14 0.75
N LEU A 157 -2.09 1.34 1.79
CA LEU A 157 -0.90 1.42 2.63
C LEU A 157 0.38 1.15 1.84
N SER A 158 0.36 0.12 0.98
CA SER A 158 1.49 -0.19 0.08
C SER A 158 1.77 0.96 -0.89
N SER A 159 0.73 1.53 -1.50
CA SER A 159 0.89 2.64 -2.46
C SER A 159 1.45 3.90 -1.80
N ILE A 160 0.96 4.26 -0.61
CA ILE A 160 1.47 5.41 0.16
C ILE A 160 2.93 5.17 0.55
N GLY A 161 3.27 3.99 1.09
CA GLY A 161 4.62 3.67 1.52
C GLY A 161 5.62 3.76 0.37
N ILE A 162 5.31 3.14 -0.77
CA ILE A 162 6.18 3.18 -1.95
C ILE A 162 6.24 4.58 -2.55
N ALA A 163 5.11 5.29 -2.69
CA ALA A 163 5.09 6.66 -3.21
C ALA A 163 5.92 7.61 -2.34
N PHE A 164 5.87 7.44 -1.02
CA PHE A 164 6.67 8.23 -0.09
C PHE A 164 8.18 8.00 -0.27
N ILE A 165 8.60 6.73 -0.43
CA ILE A 165 9.99 6.39 -0.74
C ILE A 165 10.39 7.02 -2.08
N LEU A 166 9.57 6.88 -3.12
CA LEU A 166 9.86 7.43 -4.45
C LEU A 166 9.93 8.96 -4.48
N THR A 167 9.11 9.67 -3.67
CA THR A 167 9.16 11.14 -3.59
C THR A 167 10.41 11.67 -2.91
N SER A 168 10.99 10.90 -1.99
CA SER A 168 12.23 11.30 -1.33
C SER A 168 13.49 11.07 -2.17
N LEU A 169 13.34 10.39 -3.32
CA LEU A 169 14.39 10.09 -4.30
C LEU A 169 14.42 11.07 -5.49
N ARG A 170 13.38 11.90 -5.62
CA ARG A 170 13.28 12.97 -6.61
C ARG A 170 13.99 14.23 -6.16
#